data_74e8e81b24b3fbf00584be788a625b6b
#
_entry.id   74e8e81b24b3fbf00584be788a625b6b
#
_cell.length_a   1.000
_cell.length_b   1.000
_cell.length_c   1.000
_cell.angle_alpha   90.00
_cell.angle_beta   90.00
_cell.angle_gamma   90.00
#
_symmetry.space_group_name_H-M   'P 1'
#
loop_
_entity.id
_entity.type
_entity.pdbx_description
1 polymer ?
#
loop_
_entity_poly.entity_id
_entity_poly.type
_entity_poly.pdbx_seq_one_letter_code
_entity_poly.pdbx_strand_id
1 'polypeptide(L)'
;MIGGEEDVVRHLDPLFKTIAPGVDGAPRTPTRSGSGTTAEDGYLHCGPAGAGHFVKMVHNGIEYGIMAAYAEGLNVLHRANVGKADQEVDAETAPLQDPEYYQYDLDVPEIAELWRRGSVVASWLLDLTAAALAESPDLEGFGGRVSDSGEGRWTIRAAIDEGVPVPVLSASLYERFTSRGEAMYADRLLSAMRKQFGGHAEKVAAGS
;
A
#
# COMPACT_ATOMS: atom_id res chain seq x y z
N MET A 1 9.95 -15.01 11.02
CA MET A 1 9.35 -16.12 10.24
C MET A 1 10.48 -17.03 9.80
N ILE A 2 10.45 -18.29 10.22
CA ILE A 2 11.57 -19.23 10.08
C ILE A 2 11.07 -20.46 9.34
N GLY A 3 11.84 -20.95 8.36
CA GLY A 3 11.60 -22.22 7.68
C GLY A 3 12.85 -23.08 7.75
N GLY A 4 12.72 -24.36 8.01
CA GLY A 4 13.85 -25.30 8.11
C GLY A 4 13.48 -26.59 8.83
N GLU A 5 14.42 -27.50 8.90
CA GLU A 5 14.25 -28.74 9.65
C GLU A 5 14.00 -28.43 11.13
N GLU A 6 13.03 -29.13 11.73
CA GLU A 6 12.55 -28.83 13.08
C GLU A 6 13.68 -28.93 14.14
N ASP A 7 14.53 -29.94 14.04
CA ASP A 7 15.65 -30.15 14.98
C ASP A 7 16.68 -29.02 14.89
N VAL A 8 16.95 -28.51 13.68
CA VAL A 8 17.87 -27.40 13.45
C VAL A 8 17.29 -26.11 14.00
N VAL A 9 16.02 -25.84 13.72
CA VAL A 9 15.34 -24.64 14.22
C VAL A 9 15.27 -24.66 15.74
N ARG A 10 14.96 -25.81 16.35
CA ARG A 10 14.94 -25.99 17.80
C ARG A 10 16.33 -25.77 18.40
N HIS A 11 17.40 -26.26 17.77
CA HIS A 11 18.78 -26.05 18.23
C HIS A 11 19.16 -24.56 18.22
N LEU A 12 18.66 -23.80 17.23
CA LEU A 12 18.93 -22.36 17.06
C LEU A 12 17.96 -21.45 17.83
N ASP A 13 16.98 -22.00 18.53
CA ASP A 13 15.97 -21.26 19.27
C ASP A 13 16.54 -20.14 20.18
N PRO A 14 17.64 -20.36 20.95
CA PRO A 14 18.20 -19.29 21.77
C PRO A 14 18.70 -18.08 20.98
N LEU A 15 19.15 -18.28 19.72
CA LEU A 15 19.56 -17.19 18.85
C LEU A 15 18.32 -16.42 18.35
N PHE A 16 17.29 -17.13 17.88
CA PHE A 16 16.06 -16.49 17.42
C PHE A 16 15.39 -15.68 18.52
N LYS A 17 15.34 -16.21 19.74
CA LYS A 17 14.81 -15.53 20.91
C LYS A 17 15.58 -14.24 21.24
N THR A 18 16.90 -14.25 21.03
CA THR A 18 17.76 -13.08 21.33
C THR A 18 17.55 -11.93 20.33
N ILE A 19 17.27 -12.24 19.06
CA ILE A 19 17.10 -11.23 18.00
C ILE A 19 15.63 -10.84 17.75
N ALA A 20 14.69 -11.57 18.36
CA ALA A 20 13.25 -11.26 18.24
C ALA A 20 12.87 -10.05 19.09
N PRO A 21 11.75 -9.34 18.73
CA PRO A 21 11.26 -8.22 19.52
C PRO A 21 10.95 -8.53 20.99
N GLY A 22 10.63 -9.77 21.31
CA GLY A 22 10.20 -10.18 22.63
C GLY A 22 8.73 -9.86 22.93
N VAL A 23 8.30 -10.26 24.12
CA VAL A 23 6.91 -10.08 24.59
C VAL A 23 6.47 -8.63 24.71
N ASP A 24 7.43 -7.72 24.86
CA ASP A 24 7.15 -6.29 24.97
C ASP A 24 6.83 -5.62 23.62
N GLY A 25 6.99 -6.36 22.50
CA GLY A 25 6.71 -5.84 21.17
C GLY A 25 5.23 -5.53 20.90
N ALA A 26 4.31 -6.21 21.61
CA ALA A 26 2.88 -5.92 21.59
C ALA A 26 2.19 -6.53 22.81
N PRO A 27 1.06 -5.94 23.28
CA PRO A 27 0.22 -6.55 24.32
C PRO A 27 -0.28 -7.94 23.88
N ARG A 28 -0.36 -8.87 24.83
CA ARG A 28 -0.93 -10.18 24.56
C ARG A 28 -2.38 -10.07 24.10
N THR A 29 -2.73 -10.84 23.06
CA THR A 29 -4.12 -10.92 22.57
C THR A 29 -5.05 -11.41 23.70
N PRO A 30 -6.08 -10.63 24.10
CA PRO A 30 -6.90 -10.93 25.29
C PRO A 30 -7.58 -12.31 25.28
N THR A 31 -7.95 -12.80 24.10
CA THR A 31 -8.65 -14.09 23.90
C THR A 31 -7.70 -15.28 23.84
N ARG A 32 -6.39 -15.05 23.88
CA ARG A 32 -5.40 -16.12 23.75
C ARG A 32 -5.19 -16.81 25.11
N SER A 33 -5.47 -18.12 25.18
CA SER A 33 -5.33 -18.95 26.37
C SER A 33 -4.04 -19.80 26.33
N GLY A 34 -3.61 -20.32 27.47
CA GLY A 34 -2.44 -21.19 27.60
C GLY A 34 -1.13 -20.45 27.89
N SER A 35 0.00 -21.18 27.91
CA SER A 35 1.33 -20.61 28.04
C SER A 35 1.72 -19.83 26.78
N GLY A 36 2.60 -18.83 26.92
CA GLY A 36 3.16 -18.09 25.80
C GLY A 36 3.80 -19.00 24.73
N THR A 37 3.78 -18.55 23.49
CA THR A 37 4.41 -19.24 22.36
C THR A 37 5.49 -18.37 21.76
N THR A 38 6.38 -18.94 20.94
CA THR A 38 7.41 -18.17 20.24
C THR A 38 6.84 -17.06 19.35
N ALA A 39 5.59 -17.20 18.88
CA ALA A 39 4.90 -16.12 18.15
C ALA A 39 4.66 -14.90 19.04
N GLU A 40 4.42 -15.07 20.33
CA GLU A 40 4.30 -13.97 21.31
C GLU A 40 5.66 -13.33 21.64
N ASP A 41 6.75 -14.08 21.49
CA ASP A 41 8.12 -13.56 21.54
C ASP A 41 8.52 -12.83 20.23
N GLY A 42 7.69 -12.88 19.19
CA GLY A 42 7.93 -12.20 17.91
C GLY A 42 8.65 -13.04 16.84
N TYR A 43 8.75 -14.37 17.01
CA TYR A 43 9.27 -15.29 15.99
C TYR A 43 8.48 -16.59 15.94
N LEU A 44 8.53 -17.28 14.80
CA LEU A 44 7.78 -18.51 14.60
C LEU A 44 8.49 -19.43 13.60
N HIS A 45 8.60 -20.72 13.93
CA HIS A 45 8.90 -21.77 12.96
C HIS A 45 7.64 -22.05 12.14
N CYS A 46 7.66 -21.65 10.87
CA CYS A 46 6.50 -21.71 9.97
C CYS A 46 6.37 -23.07 9.25
N GLY A 47 7.40 -23.90 9.29
CA GLY A 47 7.43 -25.20 8.63
C GLY A 47 8.78 -25.51 7.97
N PRO A 48 8.83 -26.45 7.01
CA PRO A 48 10.06 -26.89 6.37
C PRO A 48 10.78 -25.77 5.62
N ALA A 49 11.93 -26.08 5.03
CA ALA A 49 12.71 -25.14 4.22
C ALA A 49 11.83 -24.44 3.17
N GLY A 50 11.89 -23.11 3.12
CA GLY A 50 11.04 -22.26 2.28
C GLY A 50 9.79 -21.69 2.96
N ALA A 51 9.21 -22.35 3.98
CA ALA A 51 7.97 -21.88 4.62
C ALA A 51 8.09 -20.47 5.23
N GLY A 52 9.21 -20.15 5.85
CA GLY A 52 9.46 -18.80 6.39
C GLY A 52 9.46 -17.72 5.31
N HIS A 53 10.09 -18.01 4.16
CA HIS A 53 10.08 -17.09 3.00
C HIS A 53 8.69 -16.95 2.38
N PHE A 54 7.93 -18.06 2.30
CA PHE A 54 6.56 -18.02 1.80
C PHE A 54 5.68 -17.11 2.67
N VAL A 55 5.70 -17.30 3.98
CA VAL A 55 4.95 -16.45 4.93
C VAL A 55 5.40 -14.98 4.83
N LYS A 56 6.72 -14.74 4.70
CA LYS A 56 7.24 -13.36 4.55
C LYS A 56 6.83 -12.71 3.23
N MET A 57 6.83 -13.46 2.14
CA MET A 57 6.38 -12.98 0.83
C MET A 57 4.90 -12.55 0.87
N VAL A 58 4.03 -13.35 1.48
CA VAL A 58 2.61 -13.00 1.65
C VAL A 58 2.43 -11.77 2.53
N HIS A 59 3.22 -11.66 3.62
CA HIS A 59 3.25 -10.45 4.46
C HIS A 59 3.55 -9.21 3.60
N ASN A 60 4.55 -9.26 2.73
CA ASN A 60 4.90 -8.14 1.86
C ASN A 60 3.82 -7.86 0.81
N GLY A 61 3.12 -8.87 0.32
CA GLY A 61 1.94 -8.68 -0.53
C GLY A 61 0.84 -7.87 0.18
N ILE A 62 0.56 -8.21 1.43
CA ILE A 62 -0.40 -7.46 2.29
C ILE A 62 0.10 -6.03 2.51
N GLU A 63 1.39 -5.84 2.79
CA GLU A 63 2.03 -4.53 2.95
C GLU A 63 1.81 -3.64 1.72
N TYR A 64 1.95 -4.18 0.50
CA TYR A 64 1.65 -3.44 -0.74
C TYR A 64 0.20 -2.94 -0.77
N GLY A 65 -0.76 -3.79 -0.39
CA GLY A 65 -2.17 -3.42 -0.35
C GLY A 65 -2.46 -2.29 0.66
N ILE A 66 -1.88 -2.37 1.86
CA ILE A 66 -2.05 -1.35 2.90
C ILE A 66 -1.43 -0.02 2.45
N MET A 67 -0.21 -0.05 1.90
CA MET A 67 0.45 1.15 1.37
C MET A 67 -0.36 1.82 0.28
N ALA A 68 -0.91 1.06 -0.67
CA ALA A 68 -1.75 1.59 -1.73
C ALA A 68 -3.03 2.24 -1.14
N ALA A 69 -3.69 1.59 -0.19
CA ALA A 69 -4.89 2.13 0.43
C ALA A 69 -4.62 3.46 1.18
N TYR A 70 -3.50 3.57 1.90
CA TYR A 70 -3.11 4.84 2.52
C TYR A 70 -2.83 5.92 1.48
N ALA A 71 -2.06 5.60 0.44
CA ALA A 71 -1.71 6.56 -0.60
C ALA A 71 -2.97 7.10 -1.32
N GLU A 72 -3.88 6.22 -1.72
CA GLU A 72 -5.15 6.60 -2.36
C GLU A 72 -6.02 7.45 -1.42
N GLY A 73 -6.22 7.01 -0.17
CA GLY A 73 -7.05 7.71 0.81
C GLY A 73 -6.49 9.10 1.16
N LEU A 74 -5.19 9.21 1.41
CA LEU A 74 -4.55 10.50 1.69
C LEU A 74 -4.54 11.41 0.46
N ASN A 75 -4.41 10.86 -0.77
CA ASN A 75 -4.56 11.64 -2.00
C ASN A 75 -5.99 12.20 -2.18
N VAL A 76 -7.03 11.46 -1.79
CA VAL A 76 -8.41 11.99 -1.76
C VAL A 76 -8.50 13.19 -0.82
N LEU A 77 -7.91 13.11 0.37
CA LEU A 77 -7.88 14.24 1.31
C LEU A 77 -7.07 15.44 0.78
N HIS A 78 -5.92 15.16 0.18
CA HIS A 78 -5.07 16.20 -0.43
C HIS A 78 -5.80 16.98 -1.54
N ARG A 79 -6.70 16.33 -2.27
CA ARG A 79 -7.51 16.93 -3.33
C ARG A 79 -8.91 17.41 -2.89
N ALA A 80 -9.20 17.42 -1.60
CA ALA A 80 -10.51 17.82 -1.07
C ALA A 80 -10.86 19.30 -1.30
N ASN A 81 -9.96 20.07 -1.88
CA ASN A 81 -10.17 21.48 -2.27
C ASN A 81 -10.41 21.67 -3.77
N VAL A 82 -10.59 20.61 -4.55
CA VAL A 82 -10.75 20.67 -6.01
C VAL A 82 -11.92 21.57 -6.46
N GLY A 83 -12.95 21.75 -5.61
CA GLY A 83 -14.10 22.63 -5.86
C GLY A 83 -13.77 24.13 -5.82
N LYS A 84 -12.56 24.53 -5.38
CA LYS A 84 -12.09 25.92 -5.44
C LYS A 84 -11.47 26.29 -6.78
N ALA A 85 -11.04 25.29 -7.56
CA ALA A 85 -10.44 25.51 -8.87
C ALA A 85 -11.52 25.78 -9.92
N ASP A 86 -11.17 26.59 -10.94
CA ASP A 86 -12.01 26.75 -12.11
C ASP A 86 -12.20 25.40 -12.80
N GLN A 87 -13.46 25.04 -13.03
CA GLN A 87 -13.80 23.78 -13.67
C GLN A 87 -13.85 23.92 -15.18
N GLU A 88 -13.17 23.10 -15.91
CA GLU A 88 -13.32 23.01 -17.35
C GLU A 88 -14.63 22.28 -17.66
N VAL A 89 -15.57 23.01 -18.32
CA VAL A 89 -16.89 22.46 -18.69
C VAL A 89 -16.97 22.35 -20.20
N ASP A 90 -16.89 21.14 -20.71
CA ASP A 90 -17.09 20.84 -22.12
C ASP A 90 -17.78 19.48 -22.31
N ALA A 91 -18.04 19.10 -23.56
CA ALA A 91 -18.70 17.84 -23.89
C ALA A 91 -17.86 16.57 -23.59
N GLU A 92 -16.56 16.73 -23.28
CA GLU A 92 -15.60 15.65 -23.10
C GLU A 92 -15.15 15.48 -21.65
N THR A 93 -15.46 16.46 -20.79
CA THR A 93 -15.07 16.48 -19.37
C THR A 93 -16.31 16.37 -18.50
N ALA A 94 -16.40 15.31 -17.71
CA ALA A 94 -17.44 15.20 -16.70
C ALA A 94 -17.28 16.34 -15.68
N PRO A 95 -18.29 17.19 -15.48
CA PRO A 95 -18.20 18.29 -14.51
C PRO A 95 -18.13 17.74 -13.10
N LEU A 96 -17.42 18.46 -12.22
CA LEU A 96 -17.50 18.22 -10.79
C LEU A 96 -18.94 18.51 -10.33
N GLN A 97 -19.59 17.50 -9.74
CA GLN A 97 -20.90 17.68 -9.11
C GLN A 97 -20.72 18.28 -7.73
N ASP A 98 -21.59 19.24 -7.40
CA ASP A 98 -21.65 19.88 -6.08
C ASP A 98 -20.27 20.39 -5.58
N PRO A 99 -19.57 21.27 -6.33
CA PRO A 99 -18.22 21.72 -6.00
C PRO A 99 -18.10 22.38 -4.62
N GLU A 100 -19.20 22.86 -4.07
CA GLU A 100 -19.27 23.42 -2.72
C GLU A 100 -18.93 22.41 -1.62
N TYR A 101 -19.04 21.11 -1.88
CA TYR A 101 -18.67 20.06 -0.94
C TYR A 101 -17.19 19.64 -1.03
N TYR A 102 -16.40 20.25 -1.91
CA TYR A 102 -14.98 19.93 -2.14
C TYR A 102 -14.11 21.19 -2.03
N GLN A 103 -14.28 21.94 -0.93
CA GLN A 103 -13.57 23.21 -0.70
C GLN A 103 -12.74 23.18 0.59
N TYR A 104 -12.30 22.02 1.02
CA TYR A 104 -11.57 21.84 2.27
C TYR A 104 -10.07 21.93 2.03
N ASP A 105 -9.40 22.89 2.67
CA ASP A 105 -7.95 22.92 2.77
C ASP A 105 -7.57 22.10 4.02
N LEU A 106 -7.30 20.83 3.81
CA LEU A 106 -7.01 19.88 4.88
C LEU A 106 -5.53 19.82 5.15
N ASP A 107 -5.15 19.84 6.43
CA ASP A 107 -3.80 19.57 6.88
C ASP A 107 -3.58 18.04 6.93
N VAL A 108 -3.13 17.46 5.81
CA VAL A 108 -2.96 16.01 5.66
C VAL A 108 -1.91 15.45 6.62
N PRO A 109 -0.76 16.11 6.89
CA PRO A 109 0.17 15.73 7.95
C PRO A 109 -0.48 15.58 9.33
N GLU A 110 -1.28 16.57 9.76
CA GLU A 110 -1.97 16.52 11.06
C GLU A 110 -3.06 15.44 11.10
N ILE A 111 -3.73 15.17 10.00
CA ILE A 111 -4.69 14.07 9.89
C ILE A 111 -3.98 12.70 10.02
N ALA A 112 -2.84 12.52 9.38
CA ALA A 112 -2.04 11.30 9.51
C ALA A 112 -1.55 11.12 10.96
N GLU A 113 -1.09 12.19 11.62
CA GLU A 113 -0.70 12.18 13.03
C GLU A 113 -1.88 11.83 13.97
N LEU A 114 -3.08 12.37 13.69
CA LEU A 114 -4.29 12.03 14.43
C LEU A 114 -4.63 10.54 14.30
N TRP A 115 -4.61 10.02 13.07
CA TRP A 115 -5.02 8.65 12.81
C TRP A 115 -4.05 7.61 13.39
N ARG A 116 -2.75 7.88 13.40
CA ARG A 116 -1.77 6.96 13.99
C ARG A 116 -1.93 6.82 15.50
N ARG A 117 -2.50 7.83 16.18
CA ARG A 117 -2.64 7.83 17.64
C ARG A 117 -3.86 7.07 18.15
N GLY A 118 -4.91 6.93 17.39
CA GLY A 118 -6.12 6.34 17.95
C GLY A 118 -7.21 5.98 16.96
N SER A 119 -6.86 5.62 15.72
CA SER A 119 -7.83 5.14 14.76
C SER A 119 -7.66 3.64 14.45
N VAL A 120 -8.68 3.05 13.83
CA VAL A 120 -8.66 1.64 13.41
C VAL A 120 -7.61 1.36 12.32
N VAL A 121 -7.16 2.38 11.61
CA VAL A 121 -6.10 2.27 10.58
C VAL A 121 -4.69 2.50 11.14
N ALA A 122 -4.54 2.65 12.46
CA ALA A 122 -3.24 2.80 13.08
C ALA A 122 -2.34 1.58 12.80
N SER A 123 -1.12 1.83 12.38
CA SER A 123 -0.12 0.80 12.07
C SER A 123 1.29 1.40 12.03
N TRP A 124 2.32 0.57 12.05
CA TRP A 124 3.67 1.06 11.82
C TRP A 124 3.86 1.73 10.45
N LEU A 125 3.16 1.26 9.40
CA LEU A 125 3.17 1.94 8.10
C LEU A 125 2.58 3.36 8.18
N LEU A 126 1.54 3.55 8.98
CA LEU A 126 0.98 4.89 9.19
C LEU A 126 1.92 5.78 10.03
N ASP A 127 2.65 5.23 11.00
CA ASP A 127 3.70 5.94 11.72
C ASP A 127 4.78 6.48 10.78
N LEU A 128 5.24 5.63 9.84
CA LEU A 128 6.22 6.01 8.82
C LEU A 128 5.65 7.04 7.84
N THR A 129 4.36 6.93 7.49
CA THR A 129 3.67 7.91 6.63
C THR A 129 3.60 9.27 7.31
N ALA A 130 3.20 9.33 8.58
CA ALA A 130 3.15 10.57 9.33
C ALA A 130 4.53 11.22 9.48
N ALA A 131 5.58 10.43 9.71
CA ALA A 131 6.95 10.92 9.74
C ALA A 131 7.37 11.56 8.40
N ALA A 132 7.09 10.88 7.27
CA ALA A 132 7.41 11.41 5.94
C ALA A 132 6.66 12.72 5.64
N LEU A 133 5.39 12.80 5.98
CA LEU A 133 4.56 14.00 5.78
C LEU A 133 4.98 15.15 6.71
N ALA A 134 5.46 14.85 7.93
CA ALA A 134 6.01 15.87 8.82
C ALA A 134 7.33 16.47 8.29
N GLU A 135 8.16 15.68 7.60
CA GLU A 135 9.38 16.16 6.96
C GLU A 135 9.08 16.97 5.68
N SER A 136 8.13 16.53 4.87
CA SER A 136 7.75 17.19 3.62
C SER A 136 6.25 16.99 3.36
N PRO A 137 5.40 17.98 3.70
CA PRO A 137 3.95 17.90 3.51
C PRO A 137 3.51 17.61 2.08
N ASP A 138 4.23 18.15 1.11
CA ASP A 138 3.97 17.97 -0.32
C ASP A 138 4.85 16.88 -0.96
N LEU A 139 5.59 16.12 -0.15
CA LEU A 139 6.50 15.05 -0.58
C LEU A 139 7.49 15.50 -1.67
N GLU A 140 8.00 16.74 -1.57
CA GLU A 140 9.00 17.27 -2.49
C GLU A 140 10.24 16.37 -2.54
N GLY A 141 10.77 16.17 -3.71
CA GLY A 141 11.93 15.29 -3.94
C GLY A 141 11.56 13.83 -4.30
N PHE A 142 10.27 13.45 -4.22
CA PHE A 142 9.80 12.16 -4.69
C PHE A 142 9.13 12.28 -6.06
N GLY A 143 9.67 11.58 -7.06
CA GLY A 143 9.15 11.60 -8.44
C GLY A 143 7.97 10.66 -8.70
N GLY A 144 7.38 10.06 -7.67
CA GLY A 144 6.21 9.17 -7.79
C GLY A 144 6.49 7.81 -8.43
N ARG A 145 7.74 7.45 -8.70
CA ARG A 145 8.13 6.16 -9.28
C ARG A 145 8.30 5.11 -8.19
N VAL A 146 7.42 4.12 -8.13
CA VAL A 146 7.42 3.08 -7.09
C VAL A 146 7.93 1.75 -7.64
N SER A 147 9.06 1.27 -7.12
CA SER A 147 9.63 -0.04 -7.47
C SER A 147 8.92 -1.17 -6.74
N ASP A 148 8.99 -2.38 -7.31
CA ASP A 148 8.64 -3.62 -6.61
C ASP A 148 9.88 -4.52 -6.53
N SER A 149 10.07 -5.19 -5.40
CA SER A 149 11.18 -6.11 -5.15
C SER A 149 10.83 -7.58 -5.43
N GLY A 150 9.63 -7.84 -5.93
CA GLY A 150 9.18 -9.14 -6.43
C GLY A 150 8.18 -9.86 -5.54
N GLU A 151 8.10 -9.55 -4.24
CA GLU A 151 7.25 -10.28 -3.30
C GLU A 151 5.76 -10.18 -3.64
N GLY A 152 5.29 -9.01 -4.10
CA GLY A 152 3.92 -8.84 -4.59
C GLY A 152 3.63 -9.73 -5.80
N ARG A 153 4.60 -9.87 -6.72
CA ARG A 153 4.47 -10.76 -7.88
C ARG A 153 4.40 -12.23 -7.45
N TRP A 154 5.26 -12.64 -6.53
CA TRP A 154 5.31 -14.03 -6.07
C TRP A 154 4.06 -14.39 -5.28
N THR A 155 3.55 -13.48 -4.45
CA THR A 155 2.29 -13.68 -3.73
C THR A 155 1.11 -13.88 -4.68
N ILE A 156 1.01 -13.06 -5.75
CA ILE A 156 -0.06 -13.20 -6.74
C ILE A 156 0.09 -14.52 -7.54
N ARG A 157 1.31 -14.92 -7.89
CA ARG A 157 1.55 -16.21 -8.54
C ARG A 157 1.13 -17.39 -7.66
N ALA A 158 1.50 -17.37 -6.38
CA ALA A 158 1.06 -18.38 -5.44
C ALA A 158 -0.47 -18.42 -5.32
N ALA A 159 -1.11 -17.26 -5.23
CA ALA A 159 -2.57 -17.17 -5.19
C ALA A 159 -3.24 -17.76 -6.45
N ILE A 160 -2.64 -17.58 -7.65
CA ILE A 160 -3.13 -18.20 -8.89
C ILE A 160 -3.01 -19.72 -8.80
N ASP A 161 -1.86 -20.24 -8.37
CA ASP A 161 -1.62 -21.68 -8.26
C ASP A 161 -2.52 -22.33 -7.20
N GLU A 162 -2.83 -21.62 -6.13
CA GLU A 162 -3.71 -22.04 -5.04
C GLU A 162 -5.22 -21.84 -5.34
N GLY A 163 -5.56 -21.10 -6.40
CA GLY A 163 -6.94 -20.74 -6.72
C GLY A 163 -7.55 -19.69 -5.78
N VAL A 164 -6.73 -18.86 -5.15
CA VAL A 164 -7.14 -17.82 -4.18
C VAL A 164 -7.31 -16.47 -4.88
N PRO A 165 -8.47 -15.80 -4.78
CA PRO A 165 -8.66 -14.48 -5.35
C PRO A 165 -7.94 -13.40 -4.52
N VAL A 166 -7.10 -12.57 -5.19
CA VAL A 166 -6.34 -11.48 -4.54
C VAL A 166 -6.47 -10.15 -5.29
N PRO A 167 -7.70 -9.62 -5.49
CA PRO A 167 -7.92 -8.42 -6.29
C PRO A 167 -7.21 -7.18 -5.72
N VAL A 168 -7.21 -6.98 -4.40
CA VAL A 168 -6.55 -5.84 -3.74
C VAL A 168 -5.03 -5.87 -3.95
N LEU A 169 -4.41 -7.02 -3.73
CA LEU A 169 -2.97 -7.19 -3.90
C LEU A 169 -2.56 -7.02 -5.36
N SER A 170 -3.38 -7.52 -6.28
CA SER A 170 -3.14 -7.36 -7.72
C SER A 170 -3.21 -5.90 -8.13
N ALA A 171 -4.23 -5.15 -7.71
CA ALA A 171 -4.36 -3.73 -7.98
C ALA A 171 -3.16 -2.94 -7.44
N SER A 172 -2.74 -3.20 -6.20
CA SER A 172 -1.60 -2.51 -5.59
C SER A 172 -0.26 -2.78 -6.30
N LEU A 173 -0.06 -3.98 -6.86
CA LEU A 173 1.11 -4.27 -7.68
C LEU A 173 1.05 -3.55 -9.04
N TYR A 174 -0.12 -3.53 -9.70
CA TYR A 174 -0.29 -2.90 -11.00
C TYR A 174 -0.15 -1.38 -10.91
N GLU A 175 -0.56 -0.76 -9.79
CA GLU A 175 -0.30 0.65 -9.54
C GLU A 175 1.21 0.96 -9.56
N ARG A 176 2.05 0.10 -9.00
CA ARG A 176 3.52 0.24 -9.10
C ARG A 176 4.02 0.16 -10.55
N PHE A 177 3.37 -0.62 -11.42
CA PHE A 177 3.71 -0.65 -12.85
C PHE A 177 3.28 0.66 -13.53
N THR A 178 2.07 1.13 -13.25
CA THR A 178 1.56 2.41 -13.75
C THR A 178 2.47 3.57 -13.35
N SER A 179 2.91 3.63 -12.10
CA SER A 179 3.81 4.66 -11.60
C SER A 179 5.17 4.73 -12.32
N ARG A 180 5.55 3.67 -13.02
CA ARG A 180 6.80 3.60 -13.82
C ARG A 180 6.60 3.88 -15.30
N GLY A 181 5.38 4.24 -15.72
CA GLY A 181 5.05 4.50 -17.11
C GLY A 181 4.75 3.26 -17.97
N GLU A 182 4.59 2.08 -17.35
CA GLU A 182 4.33 0.83 -18.07
C GLU A 182 2.92 0.81 -18.72
N ALA A 183 2.02 1.73 -18.32
CA ALA A 183 0.69 1.90 -18.92
C ALA A 183 0.68 2.81 -20.17
N MET A 184 1.75 3.55 -20.44
CA MET A 184 1.77 4.63 -21.45
C MET A 184 1.25 4.22 -22.83
N TYR A 185 1.58 3.02 -23.32
CA TYR A 185 1.08 2.55 -24.62
C TYR A 185 -0.44 2.32 -24.61
N ALA A 186 -0.96 1.74 -23.54
CA ALA A 186 -2.40 1.51 -23.38
C ALA A 186 -3.16 2.84 -23.31
N ASP A 187 -2.64 3.81 -22.55
CA ASP A 187 -3.24 5.14 -22.42
C ASP A 187 -3.28 5.88 -23.75
N ARG A 188 -2.18 5.84 -24.53
CA ARG A 188 -2.12 6.38 -25.90
C ARG A 188 -3.11 5.70 -26.85
N LEU A 189 -3.29 4.37 -26.72
CA LEU A 189 -4.24 3.64 -27.53
C LEU A 189 -5.68 4.02 -27.19
N LEU A 190 -6.01 4.21 -25.90
CA LEU A 190 -7.31 4.69 -25.47
C LEU A 190 -7.61 6.08 -26.05
N SER A 191 -6.66 7.01 -25.98
CA SER A 191 -6.78 8.34 -26.57
C SER A 191 -6.98 8.26 -28.09
N ALA A 192 -6.21 7.44 -28.79
CA ALA A 192 -6.35 7.25 -30.23
C ALA A 192 -7.71 6.66 -30.62
N MET A 193 -8.23 5.69 -29.86
CA MET A 193 -9.57 5.13 -30.11
C MET A 193 -10.66 6.18 -29.92
N ARG A 194 -10.61 7.01 -28.86
CA ARG A 194 -11.56 8.13 -28.67
C ARG A 194 -11.56 9.08 -29.86
N LYS A 195 -10.38 9.41 -30.39
CA LYS A 195 -10.28 10.25 -31.58
C LYS A 195 -10.93 9.60 -32.81
N GLN A 196 -10.74 8.29 -33.01
CA GLN A 196 -11.26 7.60 -34.19
C GLN A 196 -12.77 7.45 -34.20
N PHE A 197 -13.42 7.16 -33.08
CA PHE A 197 -14.86 6.96 -33.07
C PHE A 197 -15.65 8.24 -32.73
N GLY A 198 -15.06 9.20 -31.99
CA GLY A 198 -15.76 10.40 -31.50
C GLY A 198 -15.20 11.72 -32.04
N GLY A 199 -14.06 11.71 -32.74
CA GLY A 199 -13.36 12.92 -33.17
C GLY A 199 -12.72 13.71 -32.03
N HIS A 200 -12.69 13.16 -30.81
CA HIS A 200 -12.17 13.80 -29.61
C HIS A 200 -10.65 13.97 -29.70
N ALA A 201 -10.20 15.23 -29.73
CA ALA A 201 -8.77 15.52 -29.69
C ALA A 201 -8.23 15.37 -28.27
N GLU A 202 -7.02 14.82 -28.14
CA GLU A 202 -6.36 14.77 -26.85
C GLU A 202 -6.09 16.18 -26.33
N LYS A 203 -6.48 16.47 -25.09
CA LYS A 203 -6.19 17.75 -24.44
C LYS A 203 -4.71 17.79 -24.06
N VAL A 204 -4.05 18.88 -24.43
CA VAL A 204 -2.67 19.13 -24.03
C VAL A 204 -2.66 19.47 -22.54
N ALA A 205 -1.83 18.80 -21.75
CA ALA A 205 -1.66 19.14 -20.36
C ALA A 205 -1.25 20.62 -20.23
N ALA A 206 -1.96 21.38 -19.42
CA ALA A 206 -1.63 22.77 -19.15
C ALA A 206 -0.26 22.83 -18.43
N GLY A 207 0.79 23.21 -19.15
CA GLY A 207 2.11 23.52 -18.61
C GLY A 207 3.00 22.30 -18.30
N SER A 208 3.71 21.80 -19.30
CA SER A 208 5.00 21.11 -19.13
C SER A 208 6.14 22.07 -19.42
#